data_52e00d876ec88b744e4fb64668bf3b06
#
_entry.id   52e00d876ec88b744e4fb64668bf3b06
#
_cell.length_a   1.000
_cell.length_b   1.000
_cell.length_c   1.000
_cell.angle_alpha   90.00
_cell.angle_beta   90.00
_cell.angle_gamma   90.00
#
_symmetry.space_group_name_H-M   'P 1'
#
loop_
_entity.id
_entity.type
_entity.pdbx_description
1 polymer ?
#
loop_
_entity_poly.entity_id
_entity_poly.type
_entity_poly.pdbx_seq_one_letter_code
_entity_poly.pdbx_strand_id
1 'polypeptide(L)'
;MYREDYQRAAQAANQLLRSKNNRYLDSLDAGNLGTTQAIEPQVRSWSKLCGWRLTEDPQKDAQLPVQAAAHWLRTAALNGSDAVFYLQKAENNLSLLYGSAQPPTFSSLLPGCRMELVPCFSPATYQISGILVGTLHTERLADAVAADTALRDIYIAVLSLPLSDRNVEQLLQKDSALLGQLRAYATADYVSGSSTRRVVQRPVGSIPQAVTCLENEIDNLRKNQGTGFAYTAIRFGAASQEQYRRLLALLTGAMQSENTEASFEPVRWFTLSPTVRPLAIPTAVEQNKVLHIVSLNTLQDAAVACTPPQRSYPGFWLEGQSDEQLFPAVEAFHSSGLAMKIGTAIETSEPVMLSQ
;
A
#
# COMPACT_ATOMS: atom_id res chain seq x y z
N MET A 1 14.68 15.95 41.04
CA MET A 1 14.63 14.62 40.42
C MET A 1 13.36 14.42 39.58
N TYR A 2 12.16 14.52 40.15
CA TYR A 2 10.90 14.33 39.40
C TYR A 2 10.61 15.26 38.23
N ARG A 3 11.08 16.51 38.24
CA ARG A 3 10.79 17.49 37.15
C ARG A 3 11.55 17.20 35.89
N GLU A 4 12.80 16.80 35.98
CA GLU A 4 13.63 16.46 34.79
C GLU A 4 13.19 15.15 34.16
N ASP A 5 12.84 14.15 34.97
CA ASP A 5 12.36 12.85 34.45
C ASP A 5 11.01 13.01 33.79
N TYR A 6 10.10 13.82 34.32
CA TYR A 6 8.85 14.17 33.67
C TYR A 6 9.07 14.90 32.35
N GLN A 7 10.01 15.86 32.29
CA GLN A 7 10.31 16.57 31.06
C GLN A 7 10.86 15.63 29.98
N ARG A 8 11.71 14.67 30.34
CA ARG A 8 12.20 13.62 29.43
C ARG A 8 11.07 12.74 28.94
N ALA A 9 10.17 12.31 29.81
CA ALA A 9 8.99 11.52 29.43
C ALA A 9 8.06 12.29 28.50
N ALA A 10 7.80 13.57 28.77
CA ALA A 10 6.98 14.43 27.91
C ALA A 10 7.62 14.67 26.54
N GLN A 11 8.95 14.82 26.49
CA GLN A 11 9.68 14.91 25.21
C GLN A 11 9.59 13.62 24.42
N ALA A 12 9.78 12.46 25.06
CA ALA A 12 9.65 11.16 24.43
C ALA A 12 8.23 10.93 23.88
N ALA A 13 7.20 11.28 24.67
CA ALA A 13 5.81 11.21 24.24
C ALA A 13 5.52 12.10 23.02
N ASN A 14 5.99 13.34 23.03
CA ASN A 14 5.83 14.26 21.91
C ASN A 14 6.57 13.79 20.64
N GLN A 15 7.77 13.23 20.79
CA GLN A 15 8.52 12.65 19.66
C GLN A 15 7.78 11.45 19.07
N LEU A 16 7.27 10.55 19.92
CA LEU A 16 6.47 9.41 19.48
C LEU A 16 5.24 9.86 18.72
N LEU A 17 4.41 10.72 19.31
CA LEU A 17 3.20 11.21 18.65
C LEU A 17 3.49 11.97 17.36
N ARG A 18 4.59 12.70 17.33
CA ARG A 18 5.05 13.38 16.09
C ARG A 18 5.42 12.38 15.01
N SER A 19 6.13 11.30 15.35
CA SER A 19 6.50 10.26 14.37
C SER A 19 5.27 9.47 13.92
N LYS A 20 4.39 9.08 14.82
CA LYS A 20 3.17 8.31 14.51
C LYS A 20 2.17 9.10 13.68
N ASN A 21 2.05 10.40 13.92
CA ASN A 21 1.24 11.27 13.08
C ASN A 21 1.95 11.72 11.79
N ASN A 22 3.13 11.18 11.51
CA ASN A 22 3.97 11.62 10.38
C ASN A 22 4.21 13.15 10.36
N ARG A 23 4.09 13.84 11.50
CA ARG A 23 4.23 15.31 11.59
C ARG A 23 5.64 15.79 11.31
N TYR A 24 6.64 14.92 11.40
CA TYR A 24 7.99 15.23 10.93
C TYR A 24 8.00 15.50 9.42
N LEU A 25 7.03 14.97 8.70
CA LEU A 25 6.87 15.19 7.27
C LEU A 25 6.27 16.59 6.96
N ASP A 26 5.56 17.20 7.90
CA ASP A 26 4.99 18.56 7.72
C ASP A 26 6.09 19.64 7.56
N SER A 27 7.30 19.35 8.04
CA SER A 27 8.47 20.24 7.92
C SER A 27 9.33 19.96 6.69
N LEU A 28 8.97 18.97 5.88
CA LEU A 28 9.72 18.59 4.70
C LEU A 28 9.12 19.26 3.45
N ASP A 29 9.82 20.23 2.91
CA ASP A 29 9.58 20.62 1.53
C ASP A 29 9.97 19.49 0.60
N ALA A 30 9.16 19.26 -0.44
CA ALA A 30 9.40 18.23 -1.45
C ALA A 30 10.83 18.28 -2.07
N GLY A 31 11.47 19.46 -2.04
CA GLY A 31 12.85 19.67 -2.47
C GLY A 31 13.92 19.17 -1.50
N ASN A 32 13.56 18.88 -0.25
CA ASN A 32 14.51 18.45 0.79
C ASN A 32 14.55 16.94 1.00
N LEU A 33 13.77 16.18 0.20
CA LEU A 33 13.82 14.73 0.24
C LEU A 33 15.13 14.25 -0.40
N GLY A 34 16.03 13.73 0.45
CA GLY A 34 17.35 13.27 0.03
C GLY A 34 17.28 12.06 -0.89
N THR A 35 18.00 12.12 -1.99
CA THR A 35 18.15 11.01 -2.93
C THR A 35 19.41 10.18 -2.66
N THR A 36 20.37 10.72 -1.92
CA THR A 36 21.70 10.13 -1.70
C THR A 36 21.67 8.87 -0.83
N GLN A 37 20.60 8.65 -0.08
CA GLN A 37 20.43 7.47 0.78
C GLN A 37 19.08 6.78 0.53
N ALA A 38 18.51 6.96 -0.66
CA ALA A 38 17.28 6.29 -1.03
C ALA A 38 17.46 4.77 -1.01
N ILE A 39 16.49 4.05 -0.45
CA ILE A 39 16.45 2.59 -0.51
C ILE A 39 15.73 2.19 -1.80
N GLU A 40 16.32 1.28 -2.54
CA GLU A 40 15.66 0.59 -3.65
C GLU A 40 15.38 -0.86 -3.25
N PRO A 41 14.14 -1.34 -3.39
CA PRO A 41 13.81 -2.73 -3.12
C PRO A 41 14.69 -3.69 -3.95
N GLN A 42 15.20 -4.72 -3.31
CA GLN A 42 16.05 -5.74 -3.90
C GLN A 42 15.21 -6.77 -4.66
N VAL A 43 14.84 -6.46 -5.90
CA VAL A 43 14.06 -7.34 -6.78
C VAL A 43 14.97 -7.98 -7.83
N ARG A 44 14.94 -9.32 -7.91
CA ARG A 44 15.74 -10.09 -8.88
C ARG A 44 14.91 -10.68 -10.00
N SER A 45 13.64 -10.89 -9.77
CA SER A 45 12.72 -11.53 -10.72
C SER A 45 11.45 -10.70 -10.85
N TRP A 46 11.03 -10.47 -12.07
CA TRP A 46 9.77 -9.82 -12.39
C TRP A 46 8.89 -10.75 -13.19
N SER A 47 7.62 -10.81 -12.81
CA SER A 47 6.62 -11.59 -13.51
C SER A 47 5.39 -10.75 -13.80
N LYS A 48 4.94 -10.76 -15.05
CA LYS A 48 3.71 -10.11 -15.47
C LYS A 48 2.54 -11.06 -15.31
N LEU A 49 1.51 -10.65 -14.61
CA LEU A 49 0.26 -11.38 -14.54
C LEU A 49 -0.65 -10.95 -15.69
N CYS A 50 -0.95 -11.87 -16.61
CA CYS A 50 -1.78 -11.62 -17.77
C CYS A 50 -3.26 -11.94 -17.53
N GLY A 51 -3.55 -12.82 -16.59
CA GLY A 51 -4.91 -13.21 -16.24
C GLY A 51 -5.01 -14.51 -15.48
N TRP A 52 -6.24 -14.90 -15.14
CA TRP A 52 -6.56 -16.16 -14.46
C TRP A 52 -8.00 -16.56 -14.77
N ARG A 53 -8.40 -17.79 -14.40
CA ARG A 53 -9.75 -18.31 -14.65
C ARG A 53 -10.63 -18.13 -13.42
N LEU A 54 -11.84 -17.61 -13.61
CA LEU A 54 -12.88 -17.58 -12.58
C LEU A 54 -13.33 -18.99 -12.24
N THR A 55 -13.70 -19.19 -11.00
CA THR A 55 -14.39 -20.40 -10.55
C THR A 55 -15.91 -20.22 -10.72
N GLU A 56 -16.67 -21.26 -10.44
CA GLU A 56 -18.14 -21.15 -10.41
C GLU A 56 -18.66 -20.48 -9.11
N ASP A 57 -17.77 -20.16 -8.17
CA ASP A 57 -18.09 -19.60 -6.87
C ASP A 57 -17.61 -18.13 -6.77
N PRO A 58 -18.50 -17.13 -6.88
CA PRO A 58 -18.14 -15.72 -6.81
C PRO A 58 -17.50 -15.30 -5.48
N GLN A 59 -17.85 -15.97 -4.36
CA GLN A 59 -17.25 -15.66 -3.05
C GLN A 59 -15.80 -16.12 -3.00
N LYS A 60 -15.52 -17.27 -3.58
CA LYS A 60 -14.17 -17.81 -3.71
C LYS A 60 -13.34 -16.92 -4.64
N ASP A 61 -13.91 -16.51 -5.76
CA ASP A 61 -13.24 -15.63 -6.73
C ASP A 61 -12.88 -14.26 -6.13
N ALA A 62 -13.67 -13.76 -5.20
CA ALA A 62 -13.35 -12.54 -4.47
C ALA A 62 -12.16 -12.70 -3.50
N GLN A 63 -11.93 -13.90 -2.96
CA GLN A 63 -10.90 -14.17 -1.95
C GLN A 63 -9.57 -14.64 -2.54
N LEU A 64 -9.61 -15.44 -3.62
CA LEU A 64 -8.42 -16.05 -4.20
C LEU A 64 -7.33 -15.04 -4.57
N PRO A 65 -7.63 -13.87 -5.20
CA PRO A 65 -6.62 -12.90 -5.55
C PRO A 65 -5.90 -12.30 -4.33
N VAL A 66 -6.63 -12.03 -3.25
CA VAL A 66 -6.05 -11.54 -1.99
C VAL A 66 -5.17 -12.61 -1.35
N GLN A 67 -5.63 -13.87 -1.34
CA GLN A 67 -4.84 -14.99 -0.82
C GLN A 67 -3.56 -15.22 -1.63
N ALA A 68 -3.63 -15.07 -2.95
CA ALA A 68 -2.46 -15.19 -3.82
C ALA A 68 -1.43 -14.08 -3.54
N ALA A 69 -1.87 -12.84 -3.42
CA ALA A 69 -1.02 -11.71 -3.06
C ALA A 69 -0.41 -11.87 -1.67
N ALA A 70 -1.20 -12.32 -0.67
CA ALA A 70 -0.73 -12.58 0.68
C ALA A 70 0.30 -13.73 0.72
N HIS A 71 0.07 -14.80 -0.03
CA HIS A 71 1.03 -15.90 -0.14
C HIS A 71 2.35 -15.44 -0.77
N TRP A 72 2.28 -14.65 -1.83
CA TRP A 72 3.47 -14.09 -2.46
C TRP A 72 4.29 -13.22 -1.50
N LEU A 73 3.63 -12.28 -0.78
CA LEU A 73 4.30 -11.43 0.19
C LEU A 73 4.91 -12.21 1.36
N ARG A 74 4.20 -13.23 1.86
CA ARG A 74 4.73 -14.13 2.91
C ARG A 74 5.93 -14.91 2.42
N THR A 75 5.89 -15.42 1.19
CA THR A 75 7.02 -16.13 0.58
C THR A 75 8.23 -15.20 0.45
N ALA A 76 8.02 -13.96 0.02
CA ALA A 76 9.08 -12.95 -0.03
C ALA A 76 9.64 -12.69 1.38
N ALA A 77 8.79 -12.50 2.38
CA ALA A 77 9.19 -12.27 3.76
C ALA A 77 10.01 -13.44 4.36
N LEU A 78 9.57 -14.67 4.15
CA LEU A 78 10.30 -15.87 4.60
C LEU A 78 11.68 -15.99 3.96
N ASN A 79 11.83 -15.52 2.73
CA ASN A 79 13.11 -15.51 2.02
C ASN A 79 13.94 -14.24 2.34
N GLY A 80 13.48 -13.36 3.23
CA GLY A 80 14.15 -12.10 3.56
C GLY A 80 14.31 -11.17 2.35
N SER A 81 13.39 -11.23 1.39
CA SER A 81 13.44 -10.47 0.16
C SER A 81 12.35 -9.40 0.11
N ASP A 82 12.68 -8.28 -0.53
CA ASP A 82 11.72 -7.24 -0.80
C ASP A 82 10.71 -7.69 -1.86
N ALA A 83 9.53 -7.08 -1.85
CA ALA A 83 8.48 -7.32 -2.80
C ALA A 83 7.94 -6.00 -3.37
N VAL A 84 7.68 -5.98 -4.67
CA VAL A 84 7.15 -4.83 -5.37
C VAL A 84 5.99 -5.26 -6.26
N PHE A 85 4.81 -4.75 -5.98
CA PHE A 85 3.70 -4.79 -6.93
C PHE A 85 3.77 -3.53 -7.77
N TYR A 86 3.80 -3.69 -9.10
CA TYR A 86 3.86 -2.58 -10.04
C TYR A 86 2.70 -2.67 -11.02
N LEU A 87 1.88 -1.64 -11.03
CA LEU A 87 0.76 -1.46 -11.93
C LEU A 87 1.08 -0.28 -12.84
N GLN A 88 0.97 -0.50 -14.14
CA GLN A 88 1.09 0.54 -15.15
C GLN A 88 -0.16 0.53 -16.04
N LYS A 89 -0.68 1.71 -16.31
CA LYS A 89 -1.72 1.92 -17.30
C LYS A 89 -1.18 2.87 -18.36
N ALA A 90 -0.87 2.31 -19.54
CA ALA A 90 -0.43 3.06 -20.70
C ALA A 90 -1.58 3.14 -21.70
N GLU A 91 -2.05 4.35 -21.98
CA GLU A 91 -3.31 4.57 -22.68
C GLU A 91 -4.46 3.83 -21.97
N ASN A 92 -4.99 2.77 -22.57
CA ASN A 92 -6.02 1.92 -21.97
C ASN A 92 -5.48 0.54 -21.55
N ASN A 93 -4.21 0.24 -21.80
CA ASN A 93 -3.62 -1.07 -21.54
C ASN A 93 -3.08 -1.19 -20.11
N LEU A 94 -3.57 -2.18 -19.37
CA LEU A 94 -3.16 -2.45 -18.00
C LEU A 94 -2.03 -3.49 -17.98
N SER A 95 -0.99 -3.20 -17.21
CA SER A 95 0.12 -4.11 -17.00
C SER A 95 0.36 -4.29 -15.50
N LEU A 96 0.33 -5.53 -15.04
CA LEU A 96 0.52 -5.89 -13.63
C LEU A 96 1.78 -6.73 -13.50
N LEU A 97 2.74 -6.24 -12.73
CA LEU A 97 4.01 -6.92 -12.49
C LEU A 97 4.21 -7.15 -10.99
N TYR A 98 4.73 -8.31 -10.69
CA TYR A 98 5.10 -8.73 -9.35
C TYR A 98 6.58 -9.01 -9.31
N GLY A 99 7.30 -8.26 -8.49
CA GLY A 99 8.74 -8.31 -8.35
C GLY A 99 9.16 -8.78 -6.97
N SER A 100 10.06 -9.78 -6.91
CA SER A 100 10.66 -10.28 -5.67
C SER A 100 11.97 -11.03 -5.99
N ALA A 101 12.58 -11.67 -4.99
CA ALA A 101 13.79 -12.48 -5.24
C ALA A 101 13.50 -13.72 -6.09
N GLN A 102 12.28 -14.27 -5.99
CA GLN A 102 11.82 -15.44 -6.72
C GLN A 102 10.49 -15.12 -7.43
N PRO A 103 10.20 -15.77 -8.56
CA PRO A 103 8.90 -15.60 -9.22
C PRO A 103 7.74 -15.95 -8.30
N PRO A 104 6.62 -15.23 -8.33
CA PRO A 104 5.44 -15.57 -7.55
C PRO A 104 4.81 -16.90 -8.01
N THR A 105 4.31 -17.68 -7.05
CA THR A 105 3.66 -18.98 -7.29
C THR A 105 2.14 -18.86 -7.39
N PHE A 106 1.63 -17.88 -8.12
CA PHE A 106 0.18 -17.63 -8.26
C PHE A 106 -0.56 -18.79 -8.91
N SER A 107 0.10 -19.57 -9.76
CA SER A 107 -0.49 -20.74 -10.40
C SER A 107 -0.98 -21.81 -9.42
N SER A 108 -0.50 -21.83 -8.19
CA SER A 108 -0.98 -22.76 -7.15
C SER A 108 -2.28 -22.30 -6.47
N LEU A 109 -2.64 -21.02 -6.62
CA LEU A 109 -3.79 -20.41 -5.95
C LEU A 109 -4.84 -19.86 -6.93
N LEU A 110 -4.40 -19.29 -8.04
CA LEU A 110 -5.29 -18.76 -9.08
C LEU A 110 -5.47 -19.80 -10.19
N PRO A 111 -6.66 -20.33 -10.40
CA PRO A 111 -6.93 -21.30 -11.47
C PRO A 111 -6.59 -20.72 -12.84
N GLY A 112 -5.98 -21.51 -13.72
CA GLY A 112 -5.62 -21.06 -15.07
C GLY A 112 -4.71 -19.83 -15.13
N CYS A 113 -3.98 -19.53 -14.05
CA CYS A 113 -3.11 -18.37 -13.95
C CYS A 113 -2.10 -18.32 -15.10
N ARG A 114 -2.08 -17.18 -15.81
CA ARG A 114 -1.13 -16.90 -16.89
C ARG A 114 -0.14 -15.87 -16.43
N MET A 115 1.09 -16.30 -16.24
CA MET A 115 2.20 -15.42 -15.86
C MET A 115 3.32 -15.52 -16.87
N GLU A 116 3.91 -14.37 -17.18
CA GLU A 116 5.06 -14.23 -18.05
C GLU A 116 6.25 -13.71 -17.25
N LEU A 117 7.39 -14.37 -17.38
CA LEU A 117 8.64 -13.87 -16.80
C LEU A 117 9.11 -12.66 -17.62
N VAL A 118 9.46 -11.57 -16.95
CA VAL A 118 9.98 -10.36 -17.55
C VAL A 118 11.48 -10.25 -17.24
N PRO A 119 12.36 -10.66 -18.17
CA PRO A 119 13.80 -10.75 -17.88
C PRO A 119 14.44 -9.39 -17.60
N CYS A 120 13.95 -8.33 -18.25
CA CYS A 120 14.46 -6.97 -18.12
C CYS A 120 13.27 -6.02 -17.89
N PHE A 121 12.99 -5.70 -16.65
CA PHE A 121 11.96 -4.72 -16.31
C PHE A 121 12.59 -3.33 -16.11
N SER A 122 12.02 -2.34 -16.79
CA SER A 122 12.32 -0.93 -16.57
C SER A 122 11.04 -0.21 -16.23
N PRO A 123 10.91 0.35 -15.01
CA PRO A 123 9.71 1.08 -14.62
C PRO A 123 9.53 2.34 -15.47
N ALA A 124 8.28 2.72 -15.73
CA ALA A 124 7.97 3.97 -16.42
C ALA A 124 8.51 5.17 -15.63
N THR A 125 9.12 6.08 -16.36
CA THR A 125 9.68 7.31 -15.79
C THR A 125 8.83 8.48 -16.25
N TYR A 126 8.15 9.11 -15.30
CA TYR A 126 7.37 10.33 -15.54
C TYR A 126 7.97 11.50 -14.81
N GLN A 127 7.82 12.70 -15.37
CA GLN A 127 8.35 13.93 -14.77
C GLN A 127 7.65 14.30 -13.46
N ILE A 128 6.40 13.86 -13.31
CA ILE A 128 5.60 14.13 -12.12
C ILE A 128 5.39 12.81 -11.39
N SER A 129 5.97 12.71 -10.22
CA SER A 129 5.85 11.52 -9.38
C SER A 129 5.67 11.89 -7.92
N GLY A 130 5.20 10.93 -7.14
CA GLY A 130 4.99 11.09 -5.71
C GLY A 130 5.22 9.82 -4.92
N ILE A 131 5.17 9.97 -3.62
CA ILE A 131 5.14 8.88 -2.66
C ILE A 131 4.00 9.12 -1.68
N LEU A 132 3.31 8.05 -1.34
CA LEU A 132 2.25 8.05 -0.36
C LEU A 132 2.56 7.00 0.70
N VAL A 133 2.37 7.37 1.95
CA VAL A 133 2.59 6.54 3.14
C VAL A 133 1.39 6.67 4.07
N GLY A 134 1.20 5.69 4.91
CA GLY A 134 0.08 5.57 5.85
C GLY A 134 -0.34 4.11 5.99
N THR A 135 -1.38 3.88 6.80
CA THR A 135 -1.95 2.54 6.92
C THR A 135 -2.69 2.19 5.63
N LEU A 136 -2.37 1.01 5.07
CA LEU A 136 -3.02 0.52 3.87
C LEU A 136 -4.40 -0.07 4.21
N HIS A 137 -5.45 0.49 3.63
CA HIS A 137 -6.82 -0.03 3.75
C HIS A 137 -7.48 -0.17 2.37
N THR A 138 -6.67 -0.23 1.31
CA THR A 138 -7.15 -0.23 -0.06
C THR A 138 -7.63 -1.60 -0.49
N GLU A 139 -8.93 -1.75 -0.61
CA GLU A 139 -9.50 -2.85 -1.37
C GLU A 139 -9.51 -2.50 -2.86
N ARG A 140 -9.03 -3.45 -3.70
CA ARG A 140 -9.18 -3.38 -5.16
C ARG A 140 -8.55 -2.16 -5.84
N LEU A 141 -7.36 -1.77 -5.40
CA LEU A 141 -6.62 -0.66 -6.02
C LEU A 141 -6.49 -0.83 -7.54
N ALA A 142 -6.17 -2.03 -8.00
CA ALA A 142 -6.02 -2.32 -9.43
C ALA A 142 -7.33 -2.16 -10.21
N ASP A 143 -8.46 -2.60 -9.66
CA ASP A 143 -9.78 -2.41 -10.29
C ASP A 143 -10.17 -0.93 -10.35
N ALA A 144 -9.95 -0.17 -9.27
CA ALA A 144 -10.26 1.25 -9.22
C ALA A 144 -9.49 2.06 -10.27
N VAL A 145 -8.19 1.76 -10.43
CA VAL A 145 -7.33 2.40 -11.44
C VAL A 145 -7.71 1.97 -12.86
N ALA A 146 -7.99 0.68 -13.05
CA ALA A 146 -8.31 0.14 -14.36
C ALA A 146 -9.67 0.65 -14.88
N ALA A 147 -10.67 0.74 -13.98
CA ALA A 147 -12.02 1.20 -14.30
C ALA A 147 -12.09 2.70 -14.64
N ASP A 148 -11.16 3.50 -14.14
CA ASP A 148 -11.13 4.94 -14.45
C ASP A 148 -10.58 5.19 -15.87
N THR A 149 -11.47 5.29 -16.86
CA THR A 149 -11.11 5.48 -18.28
C THR A 149 -10.39 6.79 -18.58
N ALA A 150 -10.49 7.78 -17.68
CA ALA A 150 -9.79 9.04 -17.84
C ALA A 150 -8.35 9.00 -17.28
N LEU A 151 -8.00 7.99 -16.48
CA LEU A 151 -6.62 7.75 -16.07
C LEU A 151 -5.85 7.05 -17.19
N ARG A 152 -4.79 7.71 -17.67
CA ARG A 152 -3.89 7.22 -18.72
C ARG A 152 -2.46 7.57 -18.37
N ASP A 153 -1.52 6.80 -18.88
CA ASP A 153 -0.07 7.06 -18.75
C ASP A 153 0.34 7.34 -17.29
N ILE A 154 0.02 6.36 -16.46
CA ILE A 154 0.30 6.37 -15.01
C ILE A 154 1.00 5.09 -14.58
N TYR A 155 1.72 5.17 -13.45
CA TYR A 155 2.12 3.98 -12.72
C TYR A 155 1.81 4.11 -11.23
N ILE A 156 1.66 2.95 -10.59
CA ILE A 156 1.63 2.78 -9.13
C ILE A 156 2.57 1.64 -8.79
N ALA A 157 3.38 1.81 -7.76
CA ALA A 157 4.21 0.75 -7.21
C ALA A 157 4.00 0.67 -5.70
N VAL A 158 3.50 -0.47 -5.24
CA VAL A 158 3.43 -0.78 -3.81
C VAL A 158 4.74 -1.48 -3.44
N LEU A 159 5.55 -0.79 -2.66
CA LEU A 159 6.85 -1.26 -2.20
C LEU A 159 6.67 -1.88 -0.82
N SER A 160 7.14 -3.11 -0.65
CA SER A 160 7.05 -3.84 0.61
C SER A 160 8.43 -4.36 1.00
N LEU A 161 8.91 -3.90 2.15
CA LEU A 161 10.16 -4.32 2.78
C LEU A 161 9.81 -5.16 4.02
N PRO A 162 9.74 -6.49 3.89
CA PRO A 162 9.28 -7.35 4.98
C PRO A 162 10.19 -7.29 6.20
N LEU A 163 9.58 -7.36 7.38
CA LEU A 163 10.29 -7.44 8.64
C LEU A 163 10.46 -8.90 9.06
N SER A 164 11.64 -9.24 9.53
CA SER A 164 11.87 -10.53 10.19
C SER A 164 11.18 -10.57 11.55
N ASP A 165 10.82 -11.77 12.03
CA ASP A 165 10.24 -11.95 13.37
C ASP A 165 11.11 -11.35 14.46
N ARG A 166 12.43 -11.44 14.31
CA ARG A 166 13.39 -10.80 15.22
C ARG A 166 13.23 -9.28 15.28
N ASN A 167 13.00 -8.64 14.11
CA ASN A 167 12.79 -7.20 14.06
C ASN A 167 11.45 -6.80 14.69
N VAL A 168 10.41 -7.60 14.49
CA VAL A 168 9.10 -7.41 15.14
C VAL A 168 9.22 -7.56 16.65
N GLU A 169 9.95 -8.56 17.16
CA GLU A 169 10.23 -8.71 18.58
C GLU A 169 11.01 -7.52 19.15
N GLN A 170 12.01 -7.02 18.42
CA GLN A 170 12.75 -5.82 18.85
C GLN A 170 11.86 -4.58 18.93
N LEU A 171 10.92 -4.40 17.99
CA LEU A 171 9.93 -3.33 18.05
C LEU A 171 9.04 -3.49 19.28
N LEU A 172 8.49 -4.69 19.52
CA LEU A 172 7.67 -4.99 20.70
C LEU A 172 8.40 -4.71 22.02
N GLN A 173 9.66 -5.10 22.13
CA GLN A 173 10.49 -4.85 23.31
C GLN A 173 10.72 -3.35 23.53
N LYS A 174 11.06 -2.63 22.46
CA LYS A 174 11.29 -1.18 22.49
C LYS A 174 10.02 -0.42 22.90
N ASP A 175 8.88 -0.76 22.29
CA ASP A 175 7.62 -0.08 22.54
C ASP A 175 7.09 -0.41 23.95
N SER A 176 7.26 -1.66 24.40
CA SER A 176 6.91 -2.08 25.76
C SER A 176 7.77 -1.38 26.81
N ALA A 177 9.07 -1.21 26.56
CA ALA A 177 9.95 -0.47 27.45
C ALA A 177 9.57 1.01 27.54
N LEU A 178 9.27 1.64 26.40
CA LEU A 178 8.82 3.03 26.35
C LEU A 178 7.45 3.20 27.03
N LEU A 179 6.51 2.27 26.80
CA LEU A 179 5.21 2.26 27.47
C LEU A 179 5.38 2.20 29.00
N GLY A 180 6.26 1.32 29.50
CA GLY A 180 6.57 1.23 30.93
C GLY A 180 7.11 2.54 31.49
N GLN A 181 7.97 3.24 30.78
CA GLN A 181 8.48 4.54 31.18
C GLN A 181 7.39 5.63 31.17
N LEU A 182 6.53 5.68 30.16
CA LEU A 182 5.51 6.72 30.03
C LEU A 182 4.35 6.53 31.01
N ARG A 183 3.96 5.30 31.33
CA ARG A 183 2.87 5.00 32.30
C ARG A 183 3.13 5.59 33.67
N ALA A 184 4.38 5.65 34.10
CA ALA A 184 4.76 6.23 35.39
C ALA A 184 4.45 7.74 35.47
N TYR A 185 4.33 8.42 34.34
CA TYR A 185 4.09 9.86 34.24
C TYR A 185 2.76 10.25 33.58
N ALA A 186 1.92 9.27 33.26
CA ALA A 186 0.66 9.51 32.54
C ALA A 186 -0.36 10.32 33.38
N THR A 187 -0.26 10.23 34.70
CA THR A 187 -1.14 10.93 35.65
C THR A 187 -0.31 11.71 36.66
N ALA A 188 -0.84 12.82 37.13
CA ALA A 188 -0.27 13.57 38.24
C ALA A 188 -1.24 13.61 39.39
N ASP A 189 -0.69 13.49 40.59
CA ASP A 189 -1.45 13.61 41.82
C ASP A 189 -1.67 15.09 42.15
N TYR A 190 -2.91 15.51 42.23
CA TYR A 190 -3.30 16.84 42.64
C TYR A 190 -3.97 16.78 44.00
N VAL A 191 -3.53 17.62 44.92
CA VAL A 191 -4.19 17.81 46.22
C VAL A 191 -5.33 18.82 45.98
N SER A 192 -6.56 18.34 46.11
CA SER A 192 -7.77 19.16 45.99
C SER A 192 -8.43 19.32 47.39
N GLY A 193 -8.67 20.57 47.75
CA GLY A 193 -9.42 20.94 48.95
C GLY A 193 -8.57 21.42 50.12
N SER A 194 -9.09 22.40 50.87
CA SER A 194 -8.42 22.99 52.02
C SER A 194 -8.66 22.24 53.34
N SER A 195 -9.74 21.46 53.45
CA SER A 195 -10.12 20.73 54.67
C SER A 195 -10.04 19.21 54.57
N THR A 196 -10.14 18.66 53.37
CA THR A 196 -9.94 17.23 53.09
C THR A 196 -8.99 17.07 51.91
N ARG A 197 -7.76 16.66 52.19
CA ARG A 197 -6.79 16.36 51.12
C ARG A 197 -7.25 15.12 50.33
N ARG A 198 -7.91 15.33 49.22
CA ARG A 198 -8.17 14.28 48.25
C ARG A 198 -7.09 14.34 47.18
N VAL A 199 -6.36 13.25 47.03
CA VAL A 199 -5.46 13.06 45.90
C VAL A 199 -6.31 12.68 44.69
N VAL A 200 -6.32 13.54 43.69
CA VAL A 200 -7.01 13.29 42.41
C VAL A 200 -5.97 13.12 41.35
N GLN A 201 -5.97 11.95 40.72
CA GLN A 201 -5.12 11.70 39.56
C GLN A 201 -5.72 12.34 38.33
N ARG A 202 -4.97 13.16 37.64
CA ARG A 202 -5.37 13.78 36.39
C ARG A 202 -4.36 13.48 35.27
N PRO A 203 -4.83 13.19 34.05
CA PRO A 203 -3.93 13.04 32.92
C PRO A 203 -3.19 14.33 32.60
N VAL A 204 -1.91 14.26 32.29
CA VAL A 204 -1.03 15.41 32.08
C VAL A 204 -0.40 15.39 30.70
N GLY A 205 -0.69 16.44 29.92
CA GLY A 205 -0.06 16.69 28.62
C GLY A 205 -0.30 15.61 27.58
N SER A 206 0.69 15.38 26.74
CA SER A 206 0.66 14.41 25.61
C SER A 206 0.97 12.96 26.02
N ILE A 207 1.41 12.73 27.27
CA ILE A 207 1.82 11.40 27.73
C ILE A 207 0.66 10.39 27.69
N PRO A 208 -0.57 10.69 28.15
CA PRO A 208 -1.69 9.74 28.06
C PRO A 208 -2.01 9.33 26.63
N GLN A 209 -1.95 10.26 25.68
CA GLN A 209 -2.17 9.96 24.27
C GLN A 209 -1.08 9.04 23.72
N ALA A 210 0.18 9.27 24.09
CA ALA A 210 1.31 8.43 23.72
C ALA A 210 1.20 7.02 24.31
N VAL A 211 0.73 6.91 25.56
CA VAL A 211 0.45 5.62 26.22
C VAL A 211 -0.60 4.83 25.43
N THR A 212 -1.75 5.45 25.13
CA THR A 212 -2.81 4.80 24.35
C THR A 212 -2.31 4.39 22.96
N CYS A 213 -1.52 5.24 22.30
CA CYS A 213 -0.94 4.93 21.00
C CYS A 213 -0.03 3.70 21.06
N LEU A 214 0.86 3.61 22.07
CA LEU A 214 1.74 2.46 22.24
C LEU A 214 0.99 1.18 22.62
N GLU A 215 -0.03 1.27 23.47
CA GLU A 215 -0.86 0.13 23.84
C GLU A 215 -1.51 -0.49 22.60
N ASN A 216 -2.10 0.35 21.77
CA ASN A 216 -2.74 -0.10 20.54
C ASN A 216 -1.73 -0.68 19.55
N GLU A 217 -0.53 -0.10 19.42
CA GLU A 217 0.51 -0.62 18.54
C GLU A 217 1.04 -1.96 19.02
N ILE A 218 1.32 -2.11 20.31
CA ILE A 218 1.74 -3.36 20.92
C ILE A 218 0.69 -4.44 20.70
N ASP A 219 -0.59 -4.10 20.89
CA ASP A 219 -1.70 -5.02 20.65
C ASP A 219 -1.82 -5.42 19.18
N ASN A 220 -1.65 -4.48 18.26
CA ASN A 220 -1.63 -4.76 16.84
C ASN A 220 -0.45 -5.69 16.45
N LEU A 221 0.76 -5.38 16.94
CA LEU A 221 1.95 -6.21 16.71
C LEU A 221 1.74 -7.63 17.24
N ARG A 222 1.17 -7.81 18.43
CA ARG A 222 0.90 -9.12 19.01
C ARG A 222 -0.17 -9.90 18.26
N LYS A 223 -1.29 -9.25 17.91
CA LYS A 223 -2.42 -9.89 17.20
C LYS A 223 -2.01 -10.38 15.80
N ASN A 224 -1.14 -9.63 15.14
CA ASN A 224 -0.74 -9.90 13.75
C ASN A 224 0.66 -10.52 13.62
N GLN A 225 1.27 -10.98 14.72
CA GLN A 225 2.60 -11.60 14.68
C GLN A 225 2.65 -12.80 13.73
N GLY A 226 1.57 -13.61 13.66
CA GLY A 226 1.48 -14.74 12.74
C GLY A 226 1.24 -14.38 11.28
N THR A 227 0.76 -13.16 10.97
CA THR A 227 0.59 -12.68 9.60
C THR A 227 1.83 -12.01 9.04
N GLY A 228 2.68 -11.48 9.91
CA GLY A 228 3.90 -10.75 9.56
C GLY A 228 3.66 -9.28 9.25
N PHE A 229 4.76 -8.53 9.15
CA PHE A 229 4.77 -7.09 8.91
C PHE A 229 5.75 -6.70 7.82
N ALA A 230 5.49 -5.57 7.18
CA ALA A 230 6.39 -4.93 6.24
C ALA A 230 6.38 -3.41 6.41
N TYR A 231 7.52 -2.77 6.16
CA TYR A 231 7.53 -1.36 5.84
C TYR A 231 7.06 -1.16 4.40
N THR A 232 6.04 -0.34 4.21
CA THR A 232 5.43 -0.11 2.92
C THR A 232 5.43 1.34 2.51
N ALA A 233 5.47 1.58 1.21
CA ALA A 233 5.25 2.88 0.60
C ALA A 233 4.60 2.69 -0.78
N ILE A 234 3.74 3.61 -1.18
CA ILE A 234 3.17 3.63 -2.53
C ILE A 234 3.86 4.72 -3.33
N ARG A 235 4.63 4.32 -4.34
CA ARG A 235 5.17 5.21 -5.35
C ARG A 235 4.18 5.33 -6.48
N PHE A 236 4.02 6.52 -7.03
CA PHE A 236 3.14 6.74 -8.17
C PHE A 236 3.66 7.87 -9.05
N GLY A 237 3.26 7.85 -10.30
CA GLY A 237 3.63 8.87 -11.25
C GLY A 237 2.69 8.94 -12.44
N ALA A 238 2.70 10.07 -13.12
CA ALA A 238 1.84 10.34 -14.25
C ALA A 238 2.53 11.22 -15.31
N ALA A 239 2.09 11.09 -16.56
CA ALA A 239 2.63 11.84 -17.68
C ALA A 239 2.25 13.33 -17.64
N SER A 240 1.12 13.69 -17.00
CA SER A 240 0.64 15.07 -16.89
C SER A 240 0.18 15.41 -15.48
N GLN A 241 0.13 16.72 -15.18
CA GLN A 241 -0.33 17.23 -13.90
C GLN A 241 -1.81 16.91 -13.62
N GLU A 242 -2.62 16.84 -14.65
CA GLU A 242 -4.04 16.46 -14.54
C GLU A 242 -4.17 15.00 -14.12
N GLN A 243 -3.47 14.10 -14.81
CA GLN A 243 -3.41 12.68 -14.48
C GLN A 243 -2.86 12.44 -13.08
N TYR A 244 -1.82 13.17 -12.69
CA TYR A 244 -1.25 13.10 -11.35
C TYR A 244 -2.26 13.47 -10.26
N ARG A 245 -2.98 14.60 -10.41
CA ARG A 245 -4.00 15.03 -9.44
C ARG A 245 -5.15 14.02 -9.34
N ARG A 246 -5.59 13.48 -10.47
CA ARG A 246 -6.64 12.46 -10.53
C ARG A 246 -6.20 11.18 -9.83
N LEU A 247 -4.98 10.70 -10.14
CA LEU A 247 -4.40 9.52 -9.52
C LEU A 247 -4.24 9.72 -8.00
N LEU A 248 -3.74 10.88 -7.57
CA LEU A 248 -3.59 11.20 -6.15
C LEU A 248 -4.94 11.20 -5.43
N ALA A 249 -5.99 11.78 -6.01
CA ALA A 249 -7.33 11.79 -5.43
C ALA A 249 -7.88 10.36 -5.29
N LEU A 250 -7.67 9.50 -6.29
CA LEU A 250 -8.05 8.10 -6.24
C LEU A 250 -7.30 7.35 -5.13
N LEU A 251 -5.97 7.50 -5.08
CA LEU A 251 -5.13 6.85 -4.07
C LEU A 251 -5.48 7.29 -2.65
N THR A 252 -5.64 8.59 -2.42
CA THR A 252 -6.00 9.12 -1.10
C THR A 252 -7.40 8.70 -0.69
N GLY A 253 -8.37 8.69 -1.60
CA GLY A 253 -9.72 8.20 -1.36
C GLY A 253 -9.75 6.70 -1.04
N ALA A 254 -8.99 5.91 -1.78
CA ALA A 254 -8.89 4.47 -1.56
C ALA A 254 -8.23 4.12 -0.21
N MET A 255 -7.33 4.96 0.31
CA MET A 255 -6.65 4.72 1.59
C MET A 255 -7.38 5.29 2.81
N GLN A 256 -8.39 6.13 2.61
CA GLN A 256 -9.25 6.62 3.69
C GLN A 256 -10.31 5.56 4.00
N SER A 257 -10.06 4.76 5.04
CA SER A 257 -11.08 3.85 5.59
C SER A 257 -12.15 4.64 6.34
N GLU A 258 -13.40 4.16 6.29
CA GLU A 258 -14.50 4.67 7.15
C GLU A 258 -14.21 4.48 8.64
N ASN A 259 -13.33 3.54 9.01
CA ASN A 259 -12.87 3.29 10.38
C ASN A 259 -11.60 4.10 10.69
N THR A 260 -11.73 5.41 10.77
CA THR A 260 -10.64 6.33 11.17
C THR A 260 -10.12 6.09 12.60
N GLU A 261 -10.85 5.38 13.44
CA GLU A 261 -10.42 5.06 14.82
C GLU A 261 -9.31 4.00 14.88
N ALA A 262 -9.12 3.19 13.84
CA ALA A 262 -8.14 2.11 13.80
C ALA A 262 -6.82 2.50 13.12
N SER A 263 -6.76 3.60 12.36
CA SER A 263 -5.55 3.97 11.64
C SER A 263 -4.64 4.86 12.49
N PHE A 264 -3.52 4.27 12.94
CA PHE A 264 -2.51 4.98 13.74
C PHE A 264 -1.66 5.94 12.93
N GLU A 265 -1.51 5.71 11.64
CA GLU A 265 -0.70 6.52 10.74
C GLU A 265 -1.59 7.18 9.69
N PRO A 266 -1.84 8.49 9.78
CA PRO A 266 -2.62 9.19 8.76
C PRO A 266 -1.92 9.11 7.41
N VAL A 267 -2.74 9.04 6.36
CA VAL A 267 -2.23 9.04 4.98
C VAL A 267 -1.55 10.37 4.68
N ARG A 268 -0.30 10.30 4.23
CA ARG A 268 0.52 11.44 3.82
C ARG A 268 1.09 11.19 2.43
N TRP A 269 1.20 12.25 1.66
CA TRP A 269 1.77 12.17 0.32
C TRP A 269 2.72 13.34 0.05
N PHE A 270 3.70 13.10 -0.82
CA PHE A 270 4.70 14.08 -1.25
C PHE A 270 4.91 13.98 -2.73
N THR A 271 5.02 15.13 -3.38
CA THR A 271 5.55 15.21 -4.75
C THR A 271 7.06 15.08 -4.70
N LEU A 272 7.62 14.31 -5.60
CA LEU A 272 9.04 14.03 -5.65
C LEU A 272 9.70 14.72 -6.84
N SER A 273 10.97 15.04 -6.69
CA SER A 273 11.80 15.49 -7.80
C SER A 273 11.87 14.42 -8.89
N PRO A 274 11.89 14.79 -10.18
CA PRO A 274 12.08 13.85 -11.30
C PRO A 274 13.38 13.04 -11.22
N THR A 275 14.35 13.50 -10.42
CA THR A 275 15.63 12.79 -10.20
C THR A 275 15.50 11.56 -9.32
N VAL A 276 14.39 11.42 -8.58
CA VAL A 276 14.13 10.24 -7.74
C VAL A 276 13.65 9.08 -8.60
N ARG A 277 14.40 7.98 -8.59
CA ARG A 277 14.04 6.80 -9.37
C ARG A 277 12.64 6.28 -9.04
N PRO A 278 11.90 5.70 -10.00
CA PRO A 278 10.50 5.32 -9.79
C PRO A 278 10.24 4.37 -8.62
N LEU A 279 11.16 3.46 -8.32
CA LEU A 279 11.03 2.48 -7.24
C LEU A 279 11.82 2.86 -5.98
N ALA A 280 12.48 4.01 -5.96
CA ALA A 280 13.26 4.43 -4.80
C ALA A 280 12.37 4.99 -3.69
N ILE A 281 12.65 4.61 -2.45
CA ILE A 281 12.09 5.18 -1.23
C ILE A 281 13.01 6.30 -0.80
N PRO A 282 12.59 7.55 -0.88
CA PRO A 282 13.40 8.70 -0.48
C PRO A 282 13.59 8.71 1.03
N THR A 283 14.60 9.46 1.46
CA THR A 283 14.91 9.69 2.86
C THR A 283 14.66 11.13 3.24
N ALA A 284 14.33 11.32 4.49
CA ALA A 284 14.26 12.62 5.15
C ALA A 284 15.35 12.69 6.23
N VAL A 285 15.87 13.87 6.49
CA VAL A 285 16.80 14.09 7.60
C VAL A 285 16.10 14.92 8.66
N GLU A 286 15.91 14.35 9.83
CA GLU A 286 15.37 15.05 11.01
C GLU A 286 16.35 14.89 12.18
N GLN A 287 16.76 15.99 12.78
CA GLN A 287 17.65 16.00 13.96
C GLN A 287 18.90 15.10 13.79
N ASN A 288 19.54 15.16 12.62
CA ASN A 288 20.69 14.33 12.23
C ASN A 288 20.40 12.81 12.13
N LYS A 289 19.12 12.42 12.09
CA LYS A 289 18.71 11.04 11.80
C LYS A 289 18.16 10.95 10.40
N VAL A 290 18.58 9.92 9.68
CA VAL A 290 18.03 9.57 8.39
C VAL A 290 16.77 8.74 8.63
N LEU A 291 15.64 9.20 8.11
CA LEU A 291 14.36 8.53 8.19
C LEU A 291 13.94 8.11 6.78
N HIS A 292 13.54 6.88 6.63
CA HIS A 292 12.94 6.40 5.39
C HIS A 292 11.45 6.73 5.39
N ILE A 293 10.95 7.17 4.23
CA ILE A 293 9.53 7.49 4.08
C ILE A 293 8.74 6.21 3.80
N VAL A 294 8.39 5.53 4.86
CA VAL A 294 7.63 4.27 4.86
C VAL A 294 6.68 4.22 6.03
N SER A 295 5.67 3.38 5.95
CA SER A 295 4.75 3.07 7.05
C SER A 295 4.79 1.58 7.38
N LEU A 296 4.56 1.25 8.65
CA LEU A 296 4.46 -0.12 9.10
C LEU A 296 3.05 -0.65 8.85
N ASN A 297 2.95 -1.69 8.03
CA ASN A 297 1.68 -2.35 7.71
C ASN A 297 1.79 -3.86 7.96
N THR A 298 0.66 -4.53 8.17
CA THR A 298 0.63 -5.99 8.14
C THR A 298 0.85 -6.49 6.71
N LEU A 299 1.39 -7.69 6.55
CA LEU A 299 1.49 -8.30 5.22
C LEU A 299 0.10 -8.52 4.59
N GLN A 300 -0.94 -8.65 5.41
CA GLN A 300 -2.31 -8.76 4.92
C GLN A 300 -2.81 -7.45 4.30
N ASP A 301 -2.58 -6.31 4.97
CA ASP A 301 -2.96 -4.99 4.43
C ASP A 301 -2.18 -4.69 3.13
N ALA A 302 -0.88 -5.00 3.12
CA ALA A 302 -0.08 -4.89 1.91
C ALA A 302 -0.58 -5.80 0.78
N ALA A 303 -1.06 -7.02 1.09
CA ALA A 303 -1.61 -7.95 0.12
C ALA A 303 -2.88 -7.43 -0.54
N VAL A 304 -3.76 -6.80 0.25
CA VAL A 304 -4.99 -6.18 -0.28
C VAL A 304 -4.66 -5.11 -1.32
N ALA A 305 -3.64 -4.27 -1.06
CA ALA A 305 -3.17 -3.27 -2.01
C ALA A 305 -2.51 -3.86 -3.27
N CYS A 306 -1.98 -5.08 -3.19
CA CYS A 306 -1.33 -5.79 -4.31
C CYS A 306 -2.26 -6.78 -5.05
N THR A 307 -3.55 -6.75 -4.74
CA THR A 307 -4.53 -7.69 -5.31
C THR A 307 -4.72 -7.45 -6.81
N PRO A 308 -4.67 -8.49 -7.65
CA PRO A 308 -4.99 -8.35 -9.07
C PRO A 308 -6.47 -8.01 -9.27
N PRO A 309 -6.83 -7.43 -10.44
CA PRO A 309 -8.21 -7.09 -10.77
C PRO A 309 -9.16 -8.30 -10.74
N GLN A 310 -10.40 -8.02 -10.39
CA GLN A 310 -11.50 -8.99 -10.41
C GLN A 310 -12.41 -8.83 -11.64
N ARG A 311 -11.98 -8.05 -12.63
CA ARG A 311 -12.64 -7.86 -13.93
C ARG A 311 -11.59 -7.87 -15.03
N SER A 312 -12.04 -8.19 -16.22
CA SER A 312 -11.20 -8.09 -17.41
C SER A 312 -11.02 -6.63 -17.81
N TYR A 313 -9.80 -6.31 -18.21
CA TYR A 313 -9.41 -5.01 -18.75
C TYR A 313 -8.44 -5.22 -19.91
N PRO A 314 -8.29 -4.28 -20.84
CA PRO A 314 -7.25 -4.37 -21.86
C PRO A 314 -5.88 -4.66 -21.23
N GLY A 315 -5.26 -5.77 -21.63
CA GLY A 315 -3.99 -6.25 -21.07
C GLY A 315 -4.08 -7.19 -19.88
N PHE A 316 -5.29 -7.44 -19.36
CA PHE A 316 -5.53 -8.37 -18.27
C PHE A 316 -6.86 -9.11 -18.45
N TRP A 317 -6.84 -10.45 -18.39
CA TRP A 317 -8.00 -11.29 -18.73
C TRP A 317 -8.49 -12.11 -17.56
N LEU A 318 -9.80 -12.18 -17.39
CA LEU A 318 -10.46 -13.17 -16.56
C LEU A 318 -11.23 -14.14 -17.47
N GLU A 319 -10.77 -15.37 -17.56
CA GLU A 319 -11.43 -16.42 -18.31
C GLU A 319 -12.72 -16.84 -17.58
N GLY A 320 -13.82 -16.98 -18.29
CA GLY A 320 -15.14 -17.28 -17.73
C GLY A 320 -16.05 -16.08 -17.54
N GLN A 321 -15.60 -14.85 -17.81
CA GLN A 321 -16.52 -13.72 -18.05
C GLN A 321 -17.11 -13.82 -19.43
N SER A 322 -18.43 -13.59 -19.56
CA SER A 322 -19.08 -13.53 -20.86
C SER A 322 -18.50 -12.40 -21.70
N ASP A 323 -18.30 -12.67 -22.99
CA ASP A 323 -17.76 -11.68 -23.96
C ASP A 323 -18.59 -10.39 -24.03
N GLU A 324 -19.86 -10.44 -23.64
CA GLU A 324 -20.77 -9.28 -23.55
C GLU A 324 -20.25 -8.15 -22.65
N GLN A 325 -19.42 -8.48 -21.63
CA GLN A 325 -18.82 -7.45 -20.77
C GLN A 325 -17.53 -6.85 -21.35
N LEU A 326 -16.86 -7.56 -22.25
CA LEU A 326 -15.61 -7.10 -22.87
C LEU A 326 -15.85 -6.16 -24.06
N PHE A 327 -17.00 -6.30 -24.72
CA PHE A 327 -17.34 -5.53 -25.92
C PHE A 327 -18.75 -4.95 -25.87
N PRO A 328 -19.06 -4.04 -24.94
CA PRO A 328 -20.39 -3.43 -24.87
C PRO A 328 -20.77 -2.65 -26.15
N ALA A 329 -19.78 -2.40 -27.03
CA ALA A 329 -20.00 -1.68 -28.28
C ALA A 329 -20.41 -2.59 -29.46
N VAL A 330 -20.34 -3.91 -29.33
CA VAL A 330 -20.66 -4.81 -30.47
C VAL A 330 -22.15 -4.77 -30.82
N GLU A 331 -23.02 -4.64 -29.83
CA GLU A 331 -24.47 -4.49 -30.08
C GLU A 331 -24.83 -3.18 -30.80
N ALA A 332 -24.05 -2.11 -30.60
CA ALA A 332 -24.32 -0.81 -31.22
C ALA A 332 -24.01 -0.77 -32.73
N PHE A 333 -23.25 -1.72 -33.25
CA PHE A 333 -22.78 -1.72 -34.64
C PHE A 333 -23.64 -2.54 -35.61
N HIS A 334 -24.64 -3.28 -35.13
CA HIS A 334 -25.50 -4.09 -36.01
C HIS A 334 -26.40 -3.30 -36.98
N SER A 335 -26.42 -1.98 -36.91
CA SER A 335 -27.34 -1.13 -37.70
C SER A 335 -26.75 -0.53 -38.99
N SER A 336 -25.45 -0.67 -39.28
CA SER A 336 -24.82 0.11 -40.35
C SER A 336 -24.46 -0.65 -41.65
N GLY A 337 -24.81 -1.92 -41.78
CA GLY A 337 -24.75 -2.64 -43.09
C GLY A 337 -23.37 -2.98 -43.66
N LEU A 338 -22.30 -2.50 -43.07
CA LEU A 338 -20.91 -2.82 -43.44
C LEU A 338 -20.24 -3.54 -42.27
N ALA A 339 -20.17 -4.86 -42.36
CA ALA A 339 -19.55 -5.68 -41.32
C ALA A 339 -18.40 -6.52 -41.90
N MET A 340 -17.26 -6.51 -41.26
CA MET A 340 -16.11 -7.34 -41.58
C MET A 340 -15.94 -8.45 -40.57
N LYS A 341 -15.86 -9.70 -41.02
CA LYS A 341 -15.59 -10.84 -40.16
C LYS A 341 -14.15 -10.73 -39.64
N ILE A 342 -13.98 -10.60 -38.32
CA ILE A 342 -12.67 -10.52 -37.65
C ILE A 342 -12.25 -11.84 -37.00
N GLY A 343 -13.17 -12.80 -36.86
CA GLY A 343 -12.87 -14.08 -36.25
C GLY A 343 -14.10 -14.96 -36.13
N THR A 344 -13.98 -16.01 -35.34
CA THR A 344 -15.08 -16.89 -34.99
C THR A 344 -15.00 -17.09 -33.48
N ALA A 345 -16.11 -16.91 -32.78
CA ALA A 345 -16.18 -17.17 -31.34
C ALA A 345 -15.95 -18.67 -31.08
N ILE A 346 -15.03 -18.99 -30.18
CA ILE A 346 -14.62 -20.38 -29.93
C ILE A 346 -15.75 -21.21 -29.32
N GLU A 347 -16.58 -20.56 -28.49
CA GLU A 347 -17.65 -21.25 -27.74
C GLU A 347 -18.92 -21.46 -28.58
N THR A 348 -19.28 -20.51 -29.44
CA THR A 348 -20.53 -20.56 -30.23
C THR A 348 -20.30 -20.94 -31.69
N SER A 349 -19.07 -20.97 -32.16
CA SER A 349 -18.69 -21.10 -33.57
C SER A 349 -19.32 -20.05 -34.48
N GLU A 350 -19.85 -18.96 -33.93
CA GLU A 350 -20.41 -17.85 -34.66
C GLU A 350 -19.36 -16.86 -35.14
N PRO A 351 -19.55 -16.24 -36.31
CA PRO A 351 -18.60 -15.26 -36.83
C PRO A 351 -18.67 -13.97 -35.98
N VAL A 352 -17.55 -13.51 -35.49
CA VAL A 352 -17.41 -12.20 -34.88
C VAL A 352 -17.23 -11.16 -35.98
N MET A 353 -18.18 -10.22 -36.04
CA MET A 353 -18.24 -9.22 -37.12
C MET A 353 -17.87 -7.84 -36.55
N LEU A 354 -17.10 -7.09 -37.30
CA LEU A 354 -16.81 -5.68 -37.08
C LEU A 354 -17.63 -4.88 -38.08
N SER A 355 -18.55 -4.05 -37.61
CA SER A 355 -19.30 -3.14 -38.47
C SER A 355 -18.66 -1.75 -38.44
N GLN A 356 -18.58 -1.12 -39.59
CA GLN A 356 -18.18 0.28 -39.75
C GLN A 356 -19.38 1.20 -39.64
#